data_648cc87a0e9a35749ca767d957623891
#
_entry.id   648cc87a0e9a35749ca767d957623891
#
_cell.length_a   1.000
_cell.length_b   1.000
_cell.length_c   1.000
_cell.angle_alpha   90.00
_cell.angle_beta   90.00
_cell.angle_gamma   90.00
#
_symmetry.space_group_name_H-M   'P 1'
#
loop_
_entity.id
_entity.type
_entity.pdbx_description
1 polymer ?
#
loop_
_entity_poly.entity_id
_entity_poly.type
_entity_poly.pdbx_seq_one_letter_code
_entity_poly.pdbx_strand_id
1 'polypeptide(L)'
;MVLHSDPGALFKPFVRDELMDKMTSGEGQLYDPGSDTWYYYYSFTNPDWFVIFRVDNATLVNLTRHETNLVIGGFTLAAIIIILFGLYLHHASRTVLMNIINAIKTGDVKRAPRLEAMLSKAIETNKQRELSYVRQATIDALTGCKNRRAFDSDIAALMNDHQPFALALVDIDNFKSINDTWGHLNGDIVLRNVAREGLQVLQPLEISLYRYGGEEFAVVFPAEHIDNARTLLETWRINVERRTWREDGLTVTFSAGLGEWNMEPLDKLVVSVDEALYKAKQQGKNRILRA
;
A
#
# COMPACT_ATOMS: atom_id res chain seq x y z
N MET A 1 58.30 20.83 28.36
CA MET A 1 58.58 19.39 28.44
C MET A 1 58.12 18.77 27.12
N VAL A 2 59.02 18.32 26.28
CA VAL A 2 58.66 17.69 25.00
C VAL A 2 58.49 16.20 25.24
N LEU A 3 57.29 15.69 25.14
CA LEU A 3 57.03 14.25 25.17
C LEU A 3 57.02 13.76 23.70
N HIS A 4 57.89 12.83 23.38
CA HIS A 4 57.97 12.26 22.05
C HIS A 4 57.92 10.73 22.13
N SER A 5 57.27 10.09 21.17
CA SER A 5 57.18 8.64 21.10
C SER A 5 58.50 7.96 20.81
N ASP A 6 59.46 8.70 20.22
CA ASP A 6 60.86 8.26 20.01
C ASP A 6 61.79 8.95 21.03
N PRO A 7 62.42 8.20 21.94
CA PRO A 7 63.35 8.78 22.93
C PRO A 7 64.53 9.51 22.31
N GLY A 8 64.95 9.17 21.08
CA GLY A 8 66.03 9.80 20.37
C GLY A 8 65.72 11.20 19.79
N ALA A 9 64.45 11.55 19.78
CA ALA A 9 63.97 12.85 19.30
C ALA A 9 63.73 13.88 20.41
N LEU A 10 63.90 13.48 21.69
CA LEU A 10 63.80 14.38 22.82
C LEU A 10 64.86 15.49 22.73
N PHE A 11 64.41 16.74 22.95
CA PHE A 11 65.25 17.97 22.87
C PHE A 11 65.75 18.36 21.48
N LYS A 12 65.26 17.71 20.39
CA LYS A 12 65.53 18.18 19.03
C LYS A 12 64.41 19.08 18.57
N PRO A 13 64.64 20.08 17.71
CA PRO A 13 63.61 20.90 17.11
C PRO A 13 62.63 20.00 16.33
N PHE A 14 61.37 19.95 16.77
CA PHE A 14 60.36 19.13 16.14
C PHE A 14 59.71 19.86 14.95
N VAL A 15 59.65 21.18 15.03
CA VAL A 15 59.11 22.07 14.03
C VAL A 15 60.17 23.15 13.76
N ARG A 16 60.30 23.61 12.51
CA ARG A 16 61.16 24.73 12.16
C ARG A 16 60.63 26.04 12.76
N ASP A 17 61.54 26.91 13.22
CA ASP A 17 61.13 28.17 13.86
C ASP A 17 60.21 29.02 13.00
N GLU A 18 60.46 29.06 11.68
CA GLU A 18 59.59 29.75 10.72
C GLU A 18 58.15 29.23 10.64
N LEU A 19 57.90 27.99 11.04
CA LEU A 19 56.57 27.39 11.10
C LEU A 19 55.92 27.64 12.46
N MET A 20 56.74 27.67 13.53
CA MET A 20 56.25 28.01 14.87
C MET A 20 55.70 29.43 14.92
N ASP A 21 56.33 30.39 14.24
CA ASP A 21 55.87 31.77 14.16
C ASP A 21 54.53 31.92 13.44
N LYS A 22 54.14 30.93 12.62
CA LYS A 22 52.85 30.90 11.94
C LYS A 22 51.72 30.25 12.75
N MET A 23 52.05 29.60 13.87
CA MET A 23 51.08 28.97 14.75
C MET A 23 50.45 30.04 15.66
N THR A 24 49.22 30.35 15.44
CA THR A 24 48.45 31.30 16.23
C THR A 24 47.74 30.60 17.41
N SER A 25 47.18 31.38 18.32
CA SER A 25 46.38 30.84 19.40
C SER A 25 45.12 30.12 18.87
N GLY A 26 44.85 28.95 19.44
CA GLY A 26 43.72 28.11 19.02
C GLY A 26 44.16 26.81 18.32
N GLU A 27 43.41 26.35 17.38
CA GLU A 27 43.70 25.18 16.56
C GLU A 27 44.01 25.56 15.11
N GLY A 28 44.87 24.76 14.46
CA GLY A 28 45.20 25.01 13.09
C GLY A 28 45.95 23.88 12.40
N GLN A 29 46.17 24.10 11.11
CA GLN A 29 46.97 23.19 10.30
C GLN A 29 47.94 23.99 9.43
N LEU A 30 49.16 23.49 9.29
CA LEU A 30 50.20 24.05 8.47
C LEU A 30 50.89 22.97 7.62
N TYR A 31 51.12 23.27 6.35
CA TYR A 31 51.85 22.40 5.44
C TYR A 31 53.27 22.92 5.25
N ASP A 32 54.24 22.06 5.45
CA ASP A 32 55.66 22.34 5.16
C ASP A 32 56.06 21.71 3.83
N PRO A 33 56.21 22.51 2.76
CA PRO A 33 56.63 22.01 1.45
C PRO A 33 58.05 21.42 1.46
N GLY A 34 58.90 21.88 2.38
CA GLY A 34 60.31 21.43 2.45
C GLY A 34 60.49 20.02 3.00
N SER A 35 59.57 19.57 3.84
CA SER A 35 59.57 18.21 4.41
C SER A 35 58.39 17.38 3.93
N ASP A 36 57.54 17.92 3.05
CA ASP A 36 56.28 17.29 2.58
C ASP A 36 55.43 16.74 3.75
N THR A 37 55.21 17.61 4.75
CA THR A 37 54.60 17.20 6.01
C THR A 37 53.51 18.18 6.45
N TRP A 38 52.41 17.63 6.95
CA TRP A 38 51.36 18.39 7.61
C TRP A 38 51.59 18.44 9.11
N TYR A 39 51.40 19.61 9.70
CA TYR A 39 51.41 19.83 11.14
C TYR A 39 50.01 20.29 11.56
N TYR A 40 49.39 19.51 12.43
CA TYR A 40 48.13 19.87 13.10
C TYR A 40 48.46 20.32 14.51
N TYR A 41 48.02 21.47 14.92
CA TYR A 41 48.33 21.98 16.24
C TYR A 41 47.11 22.45 16.99
N TYR A 42 47.22 22.39 18.32
CA TYR A 42 46.29 22.93 19.27
C TYR A 42 47.05 23.67 20.35
N SER A 43 46.71 24.96 20.62
CA SER A 43 47.35 25.74 21.66
C SER A 43 46.50 25.81 22.93
N PHE A 44 47.13 25.75 24.06
CA PHE A 44 46.55 25.95 25.37
C PHE A 44 47.05 27.28 25.92
N THR A 45 46.16 28.02 26.58
CA THR A 45 46.48 29.35 27.10
C THR A 45 46.97 29.36 28.56
N ASN A 46 46.88 28.23 29.26
CA ASN A 46 47.42 28.12 30.63
C ASN A 46 47.70 26.65 31.00
N PRO A 47 48.95 26.20 31.02
CA PRO A 47 50.15 26.90 30.56
C PRO A 47 50.18 27.07 29.05
N ASP A 48 51.01 27.98 28.51
CA ASP A 48 51.23 28.19 27.07
C ASP A 48 51.91 26.98 26.44
N TRP A 49 51.14 26.02 26.03
CA TRP A 49 51.59 24.78 25.41
C TRP A 49 50.96 24.59 24.05
N PHE A 50 51.73 23.95 23.17
CA PHE A 50 51.22 23.44 21.90
C PHE A 50 51.28 21.91 21.90
N VAL A 51 50.20 21.31 21.49
CA VAL A 51 50.18 19.91 21.06
C VAL A 51 50.27 19.90 19.55
N ILE A 52 51.28 19.29 19.00
CA ILE A 52 51.55 19.28 17.57
C ILE A 52 51.59 17.82 17.09
N PHE A 53 50.75 17.52 16.11
CA PHE A 53 50.77 16.23 15.41
C PHE A 53 51.41 16.44 14.03
N ARG A 54 52.42 15.65 13.77
CA ARG A 54 53.10 15.62 12.48
C ARG A 54 52.57 14.41 11.67
N VAL A 55 52.17 14.65 10.44
CA VAL A 55 51.72 13.59 9.54
C VAL A 55 52.38 13.79 8.17
N ASP A 56 53.11 12.81 7.73
CA ASP A 56 53.74 12.85 6.41
C ASP A 56 52.67 12.81 5.32
N ASN A 57 52.79 13.66 4.32
CA ASN A 57 51.85 13.78 3.23
C ASN A 57 51.68 12.44 2.47
N ALA A 58 52.76 11.68 2.31
CA ALA A 58 52.73 10.34 1.73
C ALA A 58 51.78 9.39 2.47
N THR A 59 51.72 9.49 3.80
CA THR A 59 50.82 8.67 4.64
C THR A 59 49.36 9.06 4.41
N LEU A 60 49.06 10.34 4.34
CA LEU A 60 47.73 10.86 4.05
C LEU A 60 47.25 10.45 2.65
N VAL A 61 48.14 10.65 1.65
CA VAL A 61 47.82 10.28 0.26
C VAL A 61 47.60 8.77 0.10
N ASN A 62 48.36 7.94 0.80
CA ASN A 62 48.21 6.49 0.74
C ASN A 62 46.91 6.02 1.40
N LEU A 63 46.53 6.61 2.52
CA LEU A 63 45.23 6.32 3.18
C LEU A 63 44.06 6.66 2.28
N THR A 64 44.04 7.88 1.69
CA THR A 64 42.95 8.32 0.80
C THR A 64 42.94 7.57 -0.54
N ARG A 65 44.12 7.18 -1.05
CA ARG A 65 44.28 6.47 -2.33
C ARG A 65 43.62 5.09 -2.32
N HIS A 66 43.70 4.38 -1.21
CA HIS A 66 43.08 3.06 -1.10
C HIS A 66 41.54 3.16 -1.12
N GLU A 67 40.98 4.08 -0.37
CA GLU A 67 39.53 4.34 -0.37
C GLU A 67 39.04 4.84 -1.73
N THR A 68 39.75 5.77 -2.34
CA THR A 68 39.42 6.31 -3.67
C THR A 68 39.45 5.20 -4.73
N ASN A 69 40.42 4.32 -4.71
CA ASN A 69 40.50 3.20 -5.65
C ASN A 69 39.37 2.20 -5.48
N LEU A 70 38.93 1.93 -4.24
CA LEU A 70 37.78 1.08 -3.97
C LEU A 70 36.47 1.70 -4.51
N VAL A 71 36.30 3.01 -4.32
CA VAL A 71 35.15 3.74 -4.84
C VAL A 71 35.15 3.75 -6.38
N ILE A 72 36.25 4.09 -7.01
CA ILE A 72 36.41 4.08 -8.47
C ILE A 72 36.20 2.64 -9.01
N GLY A 73 36.74 1.63 -8.36
CA GLY A 73 36.53 0.23 -8.73
C GLY A 73 35.09 -0.20 -8.64
N GLY A 74 34.36 0.25 -7.61
CA GLY A 74 32.92 0.03 -7.46
C GLY A 74 32.11 0.66 -8.58
N PHE A 75 32.37 1.93 -8.91
CA PHE A 75 31.68 2.61 -10.00
C PHE A 75 31.98 2.01 -11.37
N THR A 76 33.23 1.62 -11.64
CA THR A 76 33.59 0.97 -12.89
C THR A 76 32.94 -0.39 -13.05
N LEU A 77 32.87 -1.20 -11.99
CA LEU A 77 32.16 -2.47 -12.00
C LEU A 77 30.66 -2.28 -12.25
N ALA A 78 30.03 -1.33 -11.57
CA ALA A 78 28.62 -1.00 -11.77
C ALA A 78 28.35 -0.56 -13.21
N ALA A 79 29.20 0.29 -13.79
CA ALA A 79 29.08 0.72 -15.18
C ALA A 79 29.20 -0.47 -16.17
N ILE A 80 30.11 -1.38 -15.94
CA ILE A 80 30.26 -2.60 -16.75
C ILE A 80 29.00 -3.46 -16.69
N ILE A 81 28.43 -3.66 -15.50
CA ILE A 81 27.19 -4.42 -15.30
C ILE A 81 26.02 -3.78 -16.08
N ILE A 82 25.88 -2.46 -16.00
CA ILE A 82 24.83 -1.71 -16.72
C ILE A 82 25.00 -1.87 -18.23
N ILE A 83 26.21 -1.76 -18.74
CA ILE A 83 26.50 -1.91 -20.17
C ILE A 83 26.17 -3.34 -20.63
N LEU A 84 26.63 -4.36 -19.91
CA LEU A 84 26.36 -5.77 -20.24
C LEU A 84 24.87 -6.06 -20.20
N PHE A 85 24.14 -5.53 -19.21
CA PHE A 85 22.68 -5.67 -19.14
C PHE A 85 21.98 -4.96 -20.32
N GLY A 86 22.44 -3.78 -20.70
CA GLY A 86 21.92 -3.06 -21.87
C GLY A 86 22.16 -3.84 -23.17
N LEU A 87 23.36 -4.41 -23.36
CA LEU A 87 23.66 -5.25 -24.52
C LEU A 87 22.83 -6.54 -24.54
N TYR A 88 22.62 -7.17 -23.39
CA TYR A 88 21.72 -8.32 -23.25
C TYR A 88 20.29 -7.99 -23.66
N LEU A 89 19.73 -6.89 -23.13
CA LEU A 89 18.39 -6.43 -23.49
C LEU A 89 18.27 -6.09 -24.97
N HIS A 90 19.27 -5.42 -25.53
CA HIS A 90 19.29 -5.11 -26.98
C HIS A 90 19.32 -6.38 -27.84
N HIS A 91 20.15 -7.35 -27.47
CA HIS A 91 20.21 -8.63 -28.18
C HIS A 91 18.89 -9.41 -28.07
N ALA A 92 18.32 -9.51 -26.88
CA ALA A 92 17.03 -10.18 -26.65
C ALA A 92 15.89 -9.53 -27.44
N SER A 93 15.81 -8.20 -27.40
CA SER A 93 14.83 -7.40 -28.14
C SER A 93 14.96 -7.60 -29.66
N ARG A 94 16.19 -7.57 -30.19
CA ARG A 94 16.47 -7.77 -31.61
C ARG A 94 16.07 -9.18 -32.08
N THR A 95 16.34 -10.19 -31.27
CA THR A 95 15.98 -11.57 -31.55
C THR A 95 14.45 -11.75 -31.65
N VAL A 96 13.71 -11.18 -30.68
CA VAL A 96 12.25 -11.19 -30.69
C VAL A 96 11.70 -10.46 -31.93
N LEU A 97 12.21 -9.27 -32.22
CA LEU A 97 11.77 -8.45 -33.34
C LEU A 97 12.03 -9.18 -34.70
N MET A 98 13.22 -9.76 -34.84
CA MET A 98 13.56 -10.52 -36.08
C MET A 98 12.68 -11.75 -36.27
N ASN A 99 12.33 -12.45 -35.18
CA ASN A 99 11.42 -13.58 -35.23
C ASN A 99 10.01 -13.14 -35.64
N ILE A 100 9.52 -11.99 -35.15
CA ILE A 100 8.24 -11.41 -35.56
C ILE A 100 8.26 -10.98 -37.02
N ILE A 101 9.29 -10.27 -37.46
CA ILE A 101 9.45 -9.84 -38.86
C ILE A 101 9.51 -11.04 -39.79
N ASN A 102 10.25 -12.08 -39.44
CA ASN A 102 10.34 -13.31 -40.23
C ASN A 102 9.00 -14.04 -40.29
N ALA A 103 8.25 -14.14 -39.19
CA ALA A 103 6.91 -14.73 -39.16
C ALA A 103 5.93 -13.98 -40.07
N ILE A 104 6.00 -12.65 -40.09
CA ILE A 104 5.17 -11.80 -40.96
C ILE A 104 5.58 -11.96 -42.45
N LYS A 105 6.89 -11.97 -42.78
CA LYS A 105 7.38 -12.10 -44.16
C LYS A 105 7.11 -13.45 -44.78
N THR A 106 7.18 -14.52 -44.01
CA THR A 106 7.00 -15.88 -44.51
C THR A 106 5.54 -16.34 -44.51
N GLY A 107 4.63 -15.57 -43.89
CA GLY A 107 3.21 -15.96 -43.75
C GLY A 107 3.00 -17.23 -42.92
N ASP A 108 4.06 -17.78 -42.35
CA ASP A 108 4.07 -19.07 -41.67
C ASP A 108 3.93 -18.87 -40.14
N VAL A 109 2.72 -18.46 -39.72
CA VAL A 109 2.33 -18.31 -38.32
C VAL A 109 2.47 -19.63 -37.54
N LYS A 110 2.48 -20.76 -38.26
CA LYS A 110 2.65 -22.10 -37.68
C LYS A 110 4.06 -22.39 -37.14
N ARG A 111 5.05 -21.55 -37.44
CA ARG A 111 6.43 -21.71 -36.93
C ARG A 111 6.70 -20.98 -35.62
N ALA A 112 5.72 -20.33 -35.02
CA ALA A 112 5.87 -19.67 -33.74
C ALA A 112 4.86 -20.14 -32.65
N PRO A 113 4.62 -21.45 -32.46
CA PRO A 113 3.72 -21.92 -31.41
C PRO A 113 4.14 -21.44 -30.01
N ARG A 114 5.42 -21.16 -29.86
CA ARG A 114 5.98 -20.59 -28.61
C ARG A 114 5.62 -19.12 -28.40
N LEU A 115 5.57 -18.32 -29.48
CA LEU A 115 5.19 -16.90 -29.42
C LEU A 115 3.69 -16.77 -29.18
N GLU A 116 2.88 -17.57 -29.85
CA GLU A 116 1.42 -17.59 -29.64
C GLU A 116 1.06 -18.01 -28.20
N ALA A 117 1.71 -19.06 -27.69
CA ALA A 117 1.55 -19.48 -26.30
C ALA A 117 2.04 -18.42 -25.28
N MET A 118 3.14 -17.71 -25.58
CA MET A 118 3.62 -16.62 -24.74
C MET A 118 2.69 -15.40 -24.76
N LEU A 119 2.16 -15.02 -25.92
CA LEU A 119 1.19 -13.94 -26.07
C LEU A 119 -0.12 -14.28 -25.37
N SER A 120 -0.66 -15.47 -25.60
CA SER A 120 -1.88 -15.94 -24.95
C SER A 120 -1.72 -15.97 -23.43
N LYS A 121 -0.58 -16.45 -22.93
CA LYS A 121 -0.28 -16.44 -21.50
C LYS A 121 -0.13 -15.03 -20.94
N ALA A 122 0.50 -14.11 -21.67
CA ALA A 122 0.66 -12.72 -21.25
C ALA A 122 -0.68 -11.98 -21.22
N ILE A 123 -1.53 -12.19 -22.23
CA ILE A 123 -2.89 -11.63 -22.29
C ILE A 123 -3.72 -12.18 -21.13
N GLU A 124 -3.71 -13.48 -20.90
CA GLU A 124 -4.43 -14.11 -19.80
C GLU A 124 -3.92 -13.60 -18.43
N THR A 125 -2.60 -13.49 -18.25
CA THR A 125 -2.01 -12.96 -17.00
C THR A 125 -2.42 -11.51 -16.78
N ASN A 126 -2.42 -10.66 -17.82
CA ASN A 126 -2.86 -9.26 -17.70
C ASN A 126 -4.35 -9.17 -17.38
N LYS A 127 -5.18 -9.97 -18.06
CA LYS A 127 -6.62 -10.05 -17.80
C LYS A 127 -6.90 -10.48 -16.35
N GLN A 128 -6.20 -11.49 -15.85
CA GLN A 128 -6.32 -11.94 -14.46
C GLN A 128 -5.88 -10.86 -13.46
N ARG A 129 -4.82 -10.13 -13.76
CA ARG A 129 -4.39 -8.99 -12.94
C ARG A 129 -5.44 -7.88 -12.93
N GLU A 130 -5.94 -7.50 -14.08
CA GLU A 130 -6.99 -6.48 -14.21
C GLU A 130 -8.25 -6.88 -13.43
N LEU A 131 -8.72 -8.12 -13.60
CA LEU A 131 -9.83 -8.67 -12.84
C LEU A 131 -9.56 -8.67 -11.32
N SER A 132 -8.32 -8.99 -10.92
CA SER A 132 -7.93 -8.96 -9.50
C SER A 132 -7.93 -7.53 -8.93
N TYR A 133 -7.44 -6.54 -9.70
CA TYR A 133 -7.48 -5.13 -9.29
C TYR A 133 -8.91 -4.61 -9.18
N VAL A 134 -9.77 -4.92 -10.16
CA VAL A 134 -11.20 -4.56 -10.11
C VAL A 134 -11.84 -5.21 -8.90
N ARG A 135 -11.61 -6.50 -8.66
CA ARG A 135 -12.15 -7.21 -7.51
C ARG A 135 -11.67 -6.63 -6.18
N GLN A 136 -10.38 -6.32 -6.02
CA GLN A 136 -9.85 -5.67 -4.83
C GLN A 136 -10.41 -4.25 -4.63
N ALA A 137 -10.70 -3.54 -5.72
CA ALA A 137 -11.24 -2.20 -5.68
C ALA A 137 -12.74 -2.16 -5.34
N THR A 138 -13.51 -3.25 -5.61
CA THR A 138 -14.98 -3.26 -5.56
C THR A 138 -15.56 -4.24 -4.56
N ILE A 139 -14.80 -5.20 -4.04
CA ILE A 139 -15.28 -6.24 -3.12
C ILE A 139 -14.71 -6.02 -1.71
N ASP A 140 -15.54 -6.22 -0.69
CA ASP A 140 -15.12 -6.29 0.71
C ASP A 140 -14.48 -7.65 1.01
N ALA A 141 -13.24 -7.63 1.49
CA ALA A 141 -12.44 -8.83 1.70
C ALA A 141 -12.98 -9.76 2.82
N LEU A 142 -13.70 -9.20 3.80
CA LEU A 142 -14.24 -9.97 4.91
C LEU A 142 -15.52 -10.70 4.52
N THR A 143 -16.44 -10.00 3.86
CA THR A 143 -17.82 -10.48 3.64
C THR A 143 -18.05 -11.03 2.24
N GLY A 144 -17.22 -10.66 1.27
CA GLY A 144 -17.41 -10.99 -0.14
C GLY A 144 -18.50 -10.19 -0.85
N CYS A 145 -19.18 -9.29 -0.16
CA CYS A 145 -20.09 -8.33 -0.75
C CYS A 145 -19.32 -7.26 -1.55
N LYS A 146 -20.01 -6.49 -2.37
CA LYS A 146 -19.45 -5.26 -2.91
C LYS A 146 -19.10 -4.30 -1.76
N ASN A 147 -18.07 -3.46 -1.92
CA ASN A 147 -17.69 -2.47 -0.92
C ASN A 147 -18.39 -1.12 -1.15
N ARG A 148 -18.19 -0.16 -0.24
CA ARG A 148 -18.78 1.19 -0.33
C ARG A 148 -18.41 1.92 -1.62
N ARG A 149 -17.18 1.75 -2.12
CA ARG A 149 -16.78 2.38 -3.40
C ARG A 149 -17.58 1.87 -4.58
N ALA A 150 -17.87 0.58 -4.61
CA ALA A 150 -18.73 -0.02 -5.62
C ALA A 150 -20.17 0.51 -5.49
N PHE A 151 -20.69 0.65 -4.25
CA PHE A 151 -22.00 1.26 -4.00
C PHE A 151 -22.08 2.69 -4.57
N ASP A 152 -21.11 3.55 -4.25
CA ASP A 152 -21.08 4.94 -4.72
C ASP A 152 -21.06 5.01 -6.26
N SER A 153 -20.29 4.13 -6.90
CA SER A 153 -20.20 4.04 -8.36
C SER A 153 -21.48 3.53 -9.02
N ASP A 154 -22.07 2.46 -8.47
CA ASP A 154 -23.27 1.82 -9.04
C ASP A 154 -24.49 2.74 -8.91
N ILE A 155 -24.66 3.40 -7.77
CA ILE A 155 -25.73 4.40 -7.59
C ILE A 155 -25.55 5.60 -8.52
N ALA A 156 -24.33 6.12 -8.65
CA ALA A 156 -24.09 7.24 -9.57
C ALA A 156 -24.45 6.88 -11.02
N ALA A 157 -24.18 5.65 -11.46
CA ALA A 157 -24.57 5.17 -12.77
C ALA A 157 -26.11 5.11 -12.92
N LEU A 158 -26.82 4.52 -11.97
CA LEU A 158 -28.29 4.44 -12.00
C LEU A 158 -28.94 5.83 -12.04
N MET A 159 -28.43 6.78 -11.25
CA MET A 159 -28.93 8.14 -11.23
C MET A 159 -28.66 8.88 -12.54
N ASN A 160 -27.46 8.74 -13.12
CA ASN A 160 -27.12 9.37 -14.40
C ASN A 160 -28.00 8.83 -15.54
N ASP A 161 -28.32 7.55 -15.53
CA ASP A 161 -29.16 6.90 -16.51
C ASP A 161 -30.64 7.06 -16.20
N HIS A 162 -31.00 7.81 -15.14
CA HIS A 162 -32.40 8.02 -14.67
C HIS A 162 -33.15 6.70 -14.45
N GLN A 163 -32.44 5.65 -14.05
CA GLN A 163 -33.01 4.33 -13.77
C GLN A 163 -33.64 4.33 -12.37
N PRO A 164 -34.94 3.99 -12.22
CA PRO A 164 -35.54 3.87 -10.91
C PRO A 164 -34.91 2.73 -10.11
N PHE A 165 -34.74 2.96 -8.81
CA PHE A 165 -34.22 1.96 -7.88
C PHE A 165 -34.80 2.17 -6.48
N ALA A 166 -34.75 1.13 -5.64
CA ALA A 166 -34.94 1.26 -4.22
C ALA A 166 -33.61 1.00 -3.47
N LEU A 167 -33.44 1.73 -2.38
CA LEU A 167 -32.29 1.61 -1.48
C LEU A 167 -32.74 1.07 -0.13
N ALA A 168 -32.06 0.04 0.35
CA ALA A 168 -32.14 -0.37 1.75
C ALA A 168 -30.81 -0.14 2.45
N LEU A 169 -30.86 0.44 3.66
CA LEU A 169 -29.77 0.44 4.62
C LEU A 169 -30.09 -0.55 5.74
N VAL A 170 -29.13 -1.40 6.05
CA VAL A 170 -29.26 -2.54 6.97
C VAL A 170 -28.15 -2.43 8.02
N ASP A 171 -28.47 -2.65 9.27
CA ASP A 171 -27.52 -2.60 10.37
C ASP A 171 -27.76 -3.77 11.35
N ILE A 172 -26.70 -4.47 11.71
CA ILE A 172 -26.77 -5.62 12.63
C ILE A 172 -27.05 -5.13 14.04
N ASP A 173 -28.15 -5.62 14.58
CA ASP A 173 -28.61 -5.22 15.91
C ASP A 173 -27.62 -5.62 17.01
N ASN A 174 -27.29 -4.66 17.88
CA ASN A 174 -26.41 -4.89 19.02
C ASN A 174 -25.02 -5.44 18.68
N PHE A 175 -24.48 -5.15 17.48
CA PHE A 175 -23.21 -5.71 17.02
C PHE A 175 -22.04 -5.39 17.96
N LYS A 176 -22.00 -4.20 18.55
CA LYS A 176 -21.00 -3.87 19.58
C LYS A 176 -21.07 -4.84 20.77
N SER A 177 -22.27 -5.14 21.27
CA SER A 177 -22.46 -6.08 22.37
C SER A 177 -21.99 -7.49 21.99
N ILE A 178 -22.18 -7.90 20.73
CA ILE A 178 -21.67 -9.16 20.22
C ILE A 178 -20.13 -9.17 20.31
N ASN A 179 -19.46 -8.11 19.82
CA ASN A 179 -18.02 -7.99 19.93
C ASN A 179 -17.51 -7.97 21.37
N ASP A 180 -18.20 -7.24 22.24
CA ASP A 180 -17.81 -7.11 23.65
C ASP A 180 -17.96 -8.43 24.41
N THR A 181 -18.96 -9.26 24.05
CA THR A 181 -19.24 -10.53 24.74
C THR A 181 -18.43 -11.71 24.19
N TRP A 182 -18.36 -11.84 22.86
CA TRP A 182 -17.76 -13.01 22.18
C TRP A 182 -16.46 -12.68 21.42
N GLY A 183 -16.01 -11.42 21.46
CA GLY A 183 -14.78 -10.95 20.82
C GLY A 183 -14.92 -10.65 19.32
N HIS A 184 -14.01 -9.84 18.81
CA HIS A 184 -14.01 -9.37 17.42
C HIS A 184 -13.95 -10.49 16.38
N LEU A 185 -13.29 -11.62 16.68
CA LEU A 185 -13.25 -12.76 15.76
C LEU A 185 -14.64 -13.37 15.52
N ASN A 186 -15.46 -13.41 16.57
CA ASN A 186 -16.86 -13.86 16.46
C ASN A 186 -17.72 -12.79 15.76
N GLY A 187 -17.47 -11.50 15.99
CA GLY A 187 -18.07 -10.42 15.21
C GLY A 187 -17.79 -10.56 13.71
N ASP A 188 -16.56 -10.89 13.33
CA ASP A 188 -16.20 -11.16 11.93
C ASP A 188 -16.94 -12.38 11.35
N ILE A 189 -17.15 -13.42 12.16
CA ILE A 189 -17.96 -14.60 11.78
C ILE A 189 -19.40 -14.20 11.56
N VAL A 190 -19.96 -13.34 12.43
CA VAL A 190 -21.30 -12.80 12.29
C VAL A 190 -21.44 -12.02 11.00
N LEU A 191 -20.54 -11.07 10.72
CA LEU A 191 -20.54 -10.27 9.48
C LEU A 191 -20.53 -11.17 8.23
N ARG A 192 -19.61 -12.15 8.18
CA ARG A 192 -19.54 -13.12 7.07
C ARG A 192 -20.81 -13.91 6.86
N ASN A 193 -21.44 -14.33 7.95
CA ASN A 193 -22.65 -15.16 7.86
C ASN A 193 -23.87 -14.33 7.48
N VAL A 194 -24.05 -13.14 8.07
CA VAL A 194 -25.11 -12.19 7.69
C VAL A 194 -25.02 -11.87 6.20
N ALA A 195 -23.83 -11.51 5.72
CA ALA A 195 -23.58 -11.24 4.32
C ALA A 195 -23.90 -12.45 3.41
N ARG A 196 -23.48 -13.66 3.83
CA ARG A 196 -23.75 -14.89 3.08
C ARG A 196 -25.25 -15.18 2.93
N GLU A 197 -26.03 -15.04 4.01
CA GLU A 197 -27.49 -15.19 3.93
C GLU A 197 -28.12 -14.16 2.97
N GLY A 198 -27.63 -12.91 2.99
CA GLY A 198 -28.07 -11.88 2.06
C GLY A 198 -27.72 -12.19 0.60
N LEU A 199 -26.48 -12.61 0.35
CA LEU A 199 -26.05 -13.00 -0.99
C LEU A 199 -26.84 -14.19 -1.54
N GLN A 200 -27.19 -15.17 -0.70
CA GLN A 200 -28.03 -16.32 -1.12
C GLN A 200 -29.42 -15.90 -1.59
N VAL A 201 -30.00 -14.85 -0.98
CA VAL A 201 -31.32 -14.34 -1.34
C VAL A 201 -31.26 -13.43 -2.56
N LEU A 202 -30.24 -12.57 -2.66
CA LEU A 202 -30.19 -11.45 -3.60
C LEU A 202 -29.44 -11.78 -4.89
N GLN A 203 -28.32 -12.52 -4.81
CA GLN A 203 -27.46 -12.82 -5.95
C GLN A 203 -28.14 -13.58 -7.09
N PRO A 204 -29.04 -14.57 -6.84
CA PRO A 204 -29.76 -15.24 -7.92
C PRO A 204 -30.65 -14.31 -8.76
N LEU A 205 -30.97 -13.14 -8.23
CA LEU A 205 -31.75 -12.09 -8.89
C LEU A 205 -30.89 -10.93 -9.39
N GLU A 206 -29.56 -11.10 -9.39
CA GLU A 206 -28.57 -10.09 -9.79
C GLU A 206 -28.63 -8.78 -8.96
N ILE A 207 -29.27 -8.82 -7.78
CA ILE A 207 -29.37 -7.67 -6.86
C ILE A 207 -28.05 -7.56 -6.08
N SER A 208 -27.50 -6.35 -6.06
CA SER A 208 -26.22 -6.08 -5.43
C SER A 208 -26.35 -5.83 -3.92
N LEU A 209 -25.56 -6.56 -3.14
CA LEU A 209 -25.36 -6.35 -1.70
C LEU A 209 -24.00 -5.70 -1.47
N TYR A 210 -23.97 -4.66 -0.66
CA TYR A 210 -22.78 -3.89 -0.34
C TYR A 210 -22.54 -3.90 1.17
N ARG A 211 -21.26 -3.97 1.56
CA ARG A 211 -20.86 -3.58 2.91
C ARG A 211 -20.59 -2.09 2.92
N TYR A 212 -21.49 -1.34 3.55
CA TYR A 212 -21.49 0.11 3.53
C TYR A 212 -20.54 0.73 4.56
N GLY A 213 -20.40 0.07 5.72
CA GLY A 213 -19.50 0.46 6.82
C GLY A 213 -19.39 -0.70 7.80
N GLY A 214 -18.68 -0.60 8.88
CA GLY A 214 -18.49 -1.58 9.95
C GLY A 214 -19.45 -2.78 9.94
N GLU A 215 -20.59 -2.65 10.59
CA GLU A 215 -21.70 -3.62 10.63
C GLU A 215 -22.86 -3.26 9.71
N GLU A 216 -22.70 -2.22 8.87
CA GLU A 216 -23.74 -1.71 8.00
C GLU A 216 -23.64 -2.31 6.60
N PHE A 217 -24.78 -2.67 6.05
CA PHE A 217 -24.92 -3.13 4.67
C PHE A 217 -25.90 -2.23 3.91
N ALA A 218 -25.75 -2.18 2.60
CA ALA A 218 -26.70 -1.54 1.71
C ALA A 218 -27.14 -2.52 0.62
N VAL A 219 -28.37 -2.40 0.18
CA VAL A 219 -28.92 -3.14 -0.97
C VAL A 219 -29.51 -2.16 -1.94
N VAL A 220 -29.14 -2.28 -3.21
CA VAL A 220 -29.73 -1.50 -4.29
C VAL A 220 -30.58 -2.45 -5.13
N PHE A 221 -31.89 -2.20 -5.14
CA PHE A 221 -32.88 -2.95 -5.91
C PHE A 221 -33.15 -2.21 -7.22
N PRO A 222 -32.78 -2.77 -8.39
CA PRO A 222 -33.13 -2.17 -9.67
C PRO A 222 -34.65 -2.18 -9.90
N ALA A 223 -35.13 -1.45 -10.92
CA ALA A 223 -36.52 -1.18 -11.20
C ALA A 223 -37.44 -2.40 -11.14
N GLU A 224 -37.01 -3.51 -11.73
CA GLU A 224 -37.79 -4.76 -11.82
C GLU A 224 -38.01 -5.47 -10.48
N HIS A 225 -37.27 -5.05 -9.43
CA HIS A 225 -37.34 -5.68 -8.12
C HIS A 225 -37.86 -4.77 -7.00
N ILE A 226 -38.26 -3.52 -7.31
CA ILE A 226 -38.72 -2.55 -6.31
C ILE A 226 -39.92 -3.10 -5.52
N ASP A 227 -40.93 -3.64 -6.19
CA ASP A 227 -42.11 -4.19 -5.55
C ASP A 227 -41.82 -5.37 -4.61
N ASN A 228 -40.76 -6.12 -4.90
CA ASN A 228 -40.35 -7.28 -4.12
C ASN A 228 -39.29 -6.96 -3.07
N ALA A 229 -38.73 -5.75 -3.05
CA ALA A 229 -37.57 -5.36 -2.20
C ALA A 229 -37.82 -5.69 -0.72
N ARG A 230 -39.00 -5.34 -0.21
CA ARG A 230 -39.37 -5.64 1.18
C ARG A 230 -39.44 -7.14 1.46
N THR A 231 -40.03 -7.92 0.56
CA THR A 231 -40.14 -9.39 0.73
C THR A 231 -38.78 -10.06 0.74
N LEU A 232 -37.89 -9.62 -0.12
CA LEU A 232 -36.51 -10.13 -0.19
C LEU A 232 -35.72 -9.79 1.09
N LEU A 233 -35.83 -8.56 1.56
CA LEU A 233 -35.24 -8.14 2.83
C LEU A 233 -35.79 -8.93 4.03
N GLU A 234 -37.11 -9.15 4.09
CA GLU A 234 -37.71 -9.96 5.15
C GLU A 234 -37.26 -11.42 5.10
N THR A 235 -37.11 -12.00 3.90
CA THR A 235 -36.53 -13.33 3.74
C THR A 235 -35.11 -13.39 4.29
N TRP A 236 -34.28 -12.42 3.95
CA TRP A 236 -32.92 -12.32 4.50
C TRP A 236 -32.92 -12.14 6.01
N ARG A 237 -33.76 -11.23 6.55
CA ARG A 237 -33.89 -11.00 7.99
C ARG A 237 -34.28 -12.29 8.74
N ILE A 238 -35.28 -13.02 8.25
CA ILE A 238 -35.73 -14.25 8.85
C ILE A 238 -34.65 -15.35 8.80
N ASN A 239 -33.91 -15.44 7.70
CA ASN A 239 -32.81 -16.38 7.59
C ASN A 239 -31.70 -16.10 8.63
N VAL A 240 -31.35 -14.82 8.84
CA VAL A 240 -30.37 -14.41 9.86
C VAL A 240 -30.90 -14.69 11.27
N GLU A 241 -32.14 -14.35 11.57
CA GLU A 241 -32.78 -14.57 12.87
C GLU A 241 -32.85 -16.06 13.24
N ARG A 242 -33.20 -16.92 12.27
CA ARG A 242 -33.35 -18.37 12.48
C ARG A 242 -32.03 -19.14 12.45
N ARG A 243 -30.96 -18.47 12.14
CA ARG A 243 -29.65 -19.13 12.03
C ARG A 243 -29.17 -19.64 13.39
N THR A 244 -28.76 -20.89 13.44
CA THR A 244 -28.06 -21.43 14.60
C THR A 244 -26.60 -21.00 14.59
N TRP A 245 -26.19 -20.38 15.65
CA TRP A 245 -24.80 -19.94 15.86
C TRP A 245 -24.05 -20.98 16.69
N ARG A 246 -22.73 -20.97 16.57
CA ARG A 246 -21.86 -21.93 17.27
C ARG A 246 -21.72 -21.60 18.75
N GLU A 247 -21.80 -20.32 19.07
CA GLU A 247 -21.67 -19.76 20.40
C GLU A 247 -23.01 -19.86 21.13
N ASP A 248 -22.99 -20.50 22.30
CA ASP A 248 -24.18 -20.66 23.11
C ASP A 248 -24.81 -19.31 23.49
N GLY A 249 -26.10 -19.17 23.23
CA GLY A 249 -26.85 -17.97 23.55
C GLY A 249 -26.66 -16.82 22.56
N LEU A 250 -25.82 -16.94 21.53
CA LEU A 250 -25.71 -15.93 20.49
C LEU A 250 -26.94 -15.92 19.60
N THR A 251 -27.63 -14.79 19.57
CA THR A 251 -28.70 -14.47 18.60
C THR A 251 -28.33 -13.23 17.83
N VAL A 252 -28.50 -13.27 16.52
CA VAL A 252 -28.20 -12.16 15.63
C VAL A 252 -29.43 -11.79 14.84
N THR A 253 -29.75 -10.51 14.87
CA THR A 253 -30.81 -9.92 14.05
C THR A 253 -30.26 -8.66 13.38
N PHE A 254 -30.98 -8.13 12.44
CA PHE A 254 -30.71 -6.81 11.87
C PHE A 254 -31.99 -5.98 11.70
N SER A 255 -31.80 -4.69 11.68
CA SER A 255 -32.85 -3.72 11.34
C SER A 255 -32.53 -3.09 9.98
N ALA A 256 -33.58 -2.65 9.25
CA ALA A 256 -33.40 -2.01 7.97
C ALA A 256 -34.38 -0.85 7.74
N GLY A 257 -33.90 0.17 7.01
CA GLY A 257 -34.74 1.17 6.35
C GLY A 257 -34.80 0.88 4.85
N LEU A 258 -35.92 1.10 4.20
CA LEU A 258 -36.12 0.91 2.76
C LEU A 258 -36.82 2.14 2.17
N GLY A 259 -36.28 2.69 1.09
CA GLY A 259 -36.86 3.82 0.37
C GLY A 259 -36.70 3.70 -1.13
N GLU A 260 -37.60 4.30 -1.89
CA GLU A 260 -37.56 4.34 -3.36
C GLU A 260 -37.03 5.68 -3.82
N TRP A 261 -36.16 5.67 -4.84
CA TRP A 261 -35.64 6.90 -5.42
C TRP A 261 -36.65 7.56 -6.35
N ASN A 262 -37.04 8.81 -6.03
CA ASN A 262 -38.00 9.62 -6.75
C ASN A 262 -37.35 10.83 -7.46
N MET A 263 -36.19 10.62 -8.12
CA MET A 263 -35.44 11.65 -8.85
C MET A 263 -34.94 12.81 -7.96
N GLU A 264 -34.91 12.64 -6.66
CA GLU A 264 -34.32 13.58 -5.71
C GLU A 264 -32.80 13.42 -5.58
N PRO A 265 -32.08 14.40 -5.00
CA PRO A 265 -30.70 14.23 -4.63
C PRO A 265 -30.51 13.00 -3.73
N LEU A 266 -29.47 12.21 -3.98
CA LEU A 266 -29.17 10.98 -3.24
C LEU A 266 -29.15 11.18 -1.73
N ASP A 267 -28.62 12.31 -1.25
CA ASP A 267 -28.53 12.63 0.17
C ASP A 267 -29.90 12.63 0.84
N LYS A 268 -30.97 13.08 0.14
CA LYS A 268 -32.33 13.06 0.68
C LYS A 268 -32.85 11.64 0.84
N LEU A 269 -32.62 10.78 -0.16
CA LEU A 269 -33.03 9.38 -0.07
C LEU A 269 -32.26 8.69 1.06
N VAL A 270 -30.94 8.88 1.14
CA VAL A 270 -30.11 8.28 2.20
C VAL A 270 -30.60 8.72 3.58
N VAL A 271 -30.87 10.01 3.77
CA VAL A 271 -31.39 10.53 5.06
C VAL A 271 -32.74 9.90 5.41
N SER A 272 -33.70 9.81 4.47
CA SER A 272 -34.98 9.22 4.74
C SER A 272 -34.93 7.73 5.08
N VAL A 273 -34.06 6.99 4.38
CA VAL A 273 -33.82 5.57 4.63
C VAL A 273 -33.14 5.35 5.98
N ASP A 274 -32.15 6.20 6.34
CA ASP A 274 -31.48 6.16 7.64
C ASP A 274 -32.46 6.48 8.79
N GLU A 275 -33.35 7.45 8.62
CA GLU A 275 -34.44 7.74 9.59
C GLU A 275 -35.36 6.53 9.77
N ALA A 276 -35.69 5.82 8.70
CA ALA A 276 -36.52 4.61 8.76
C ALA A 276 -35.74 3.48 9.51
N LEU A 277 -34.48 3.30 9.23
CA LEU A 277 -33.59 2.36 9.97
C LEU A 277 -33.52 2.71 11.45
N TYR A 278 -33.32 3.99 11.77
CA TYR A 278 -33.31 4.44 13.15
C TYR A 278 -34.63 4.16 13.89
N LYS A 279 -35.80 4.44 13.24
CA LYS A 279 -37.13 4.08 13.77
C LYS A 279 -37.25 2.57 13.97
N ALA A 280 -36.76 1.75 13.04
CA ALA A 280 -36.78 0.30 13.18
C ALA A 280 -36.01 -0.17 14.46
N LYS A 281 -34.83 0.41 14.71
CA LYS A 281 -34.08 0.15 15.94
C LYS A 281 -34.81 0.59 17.21
N GLN A 282 -35.43 1.76 17.20
CA GLN A 282 -36.19 2.27 18.35
C GLN A 282 -37.45 1.44 18.66
N GLN A 283 -38.16 0.95 17.64
CA GLN A 283 -39.38 0.17 17.80
C GLN A 283 -39.16 -1.28 18.22
N GLY A 284 -37.95 -1.66 18.59
CA GLY A 284 -37.63 -2.97 19.13
C GLY A 284 -36.79 -3.84 18.22
N LYS A 285 -36.14 -3.24 17.21
CA LYS A 285 -35.18 -3.90 16.31
C LYS A 285 -35.79 -5.06 15.48
N ASN A 286 -34.94 -5.83 14.80
CA ASN A 286 -35.32 -7.02 14.02
C ASN A 286 -36.51 -6.78 13.10
N ARG A 287 -36.49 -5.70 12.31
CA ARG A 287 -37.57 -5.27 11.41
C ARG A 287 -37.11 -4.37 10.29
N ILE A 288 -37.96 -4.23 9.30
CA ILE A 288 -37.76 -3.38 8.15
C ILE A 288 -38.90 -2.30 8.14
N LEU A 289 -38.51 -1.03 8.10
CA LEU A 289 -39.43 0.08 7.94
C LEU A 289 -39.21 0.79 6.60
N ARG A 290 -40.27 1.28 6.02
CA ARG A 290 -40.23 2.15 4.84
C ARG A 290 -40.02 3.61 5.25
N ALA A 291 -39.25 4.34 4.42
CA ALA A 291 -39.02 5.77 4.51
C ALA A 291 -40.25 6.59 4.12
#